data_14242eb80611d850d63b80d576b1170f
#
_entry.id   14242eb80611d850d63b80d576b1170f
#
_cell.length_a   1.000
_cell.length_b   1.000
_cell.length_c   1.000
_cell.angle_alpha   90.00
_cell.angle_beta   90.00
_cell.angle_gamma   90.00
#
_symmetry.space_group_name_H-M   'P 1'
#
loop_
_entity.id
_entity.type
_entity.pdbx_description
1 polymer ?
#
loop_
_entity_poly.entity_id
_entity_poly.type
_entity_poly.pdbx_seq_one_letter_code
_entity_poly.pdbx_strand_id
1 'polypeptide(L)'
;MIDRYTRPAMGRIWTEENKYRCWLQVESAASTVLAEDGVIPTEAAVAIATKAGFSVARIQEIEAEVKHDVIAFTTAVSESLNAQGLAAQSRWLHYGLTSNDIVDTAQALQVKEASVLIRAGLVELLTVLKRRAIEFKHTPIIGRTHGIHAEPTTFGLKLLNWYAEMERNITRFAAATEDMRVGKLSGAVGTFGHLKPEHEEKICARLGLKPAAVATQVIQRDRHATYISTLAIIGSTLDKIAVEVRHLQRTEVREAQEYFSEKQKGSSAMPHKKNPITSEQISGLARVLRGNAQVAFEDIALWHERDISHSSVERVIFPDSTILVDYLLAKTTDLIDRLLVYPERMKKNLESTGGLIFSGQLLLDLAEAGMLREDAYKLVQTHAMRAWKEDLVFRDEVAKDAAITKLLSQEKLAHTFDYTRQLGNVDAIFRRVLDSKR
;
A
#
# COMPACT_ATOMS: atom_id res chain seq x y z
N MET A 1 10.47 -13.87 -1.86
CA MET A 1 9.88 -13.74 -0.46
C MET A 1 9.73 -15.14 0.14
N ILE A 2 9.77 -15.27 1.48
CA ILE A 2 9.55 -16.57 2.15
C ILE A 2 8.07 -16.95 2.16
N ASP A 3 7.79 -18.26 2.20
CA ASP A 3 6.42 -18.80 2.13
C ASP A 3 5.49 -18.26 3.21
N ARG A 4 6.03 -18.00 4.41
CA ARG A 4 5.27 -17.45 5.55
C ARG A 4 4.52 -16.16 5.22
N TYR A 5 5.05 -15.33 4.32
CA TYR A 5 4.51 -14.02 3.94
C TYR A 5 3.97 -13.99 2.51
N THR A 6 3.88 -15.15 1.87
CA THR A 6 3.43 -15.30 0.48
C THR A 6 2.02 -15.85 0.43
N ARG A 7 1.06 -15.05 -0.05
CA ARG A 7 -0.27 -15.56 -0.34
C ARG A 7 -0.25 -16.33 -1.66
N PRO A 8 -0.93 -17.49 -1.75
CA PRO A 8 -0.78 -18.39 -2.91
C PRO A 8 -1.07 -17.74 -4.27
N ALA A 9 -2.07 -16.87 -4.35
CA ALA A 9 -2.44 -16.21 -5.60
C ALA A 9 -1.32 -15.28 -6.11
N MET A 10 -0.71 -14.49 -5.22
CA MET A 10 0.39 -13.60 -5.57
C MET A 10 1.69 -14.39 -5.82
N GLY A 11 1.96 -15.42 -5.02
CA GLY A 11 3.14 -16.25 -5.20
C GLY A 11 3.20 -16.93 -6.56
N ARG A 12 2.06 -17.37 -7.11
CA ARG A 12 1.98 -17.98 -8.45
C ARG A 12 2.44 -17.05 -9.57
N ILE A 13 2.22 -15.74 -9.44
CA ILE A 13 2.62 -14.75 -10.45
C ILE A 13 4.14 -14.72 -10.62
N TRP A 14 4.89 -14.97 -9.56
CA TRP A 14 6.35 -14.87 -9.52
C TRP A 14 7.08 -16.22 -9.59
N THR A 15 6.36 -17.30 -9.95
CA THR A 15 7.02 -18.60 -10.22
C THR A 15 7.77 -18.55 -11.55
N GLU A 16 8.82 -19.36 -11.68
CA GLU A 16 9.55 -19.54 -12.96
C GLU A 16 8.60 -19.98 -14.07
N GLU A 17 7.65 -20.87 -13.78
CA GLU A 17 6.62 -21.31 -14.73
C GLU A 17 5.81 -20.13 -15.29
N ASN A 18 5.34 -19.24 -14.42
CA ASN A 18 4.57 -18.07 -14.88
C ASN A 18 5.45 -17.05 -15.62
N LYS A 19 6.69 -16.86 -15.20
CA LYS A 19 7.67 -16.02 -15.90
C LYS A 19 7.83 -16.48 -17.37
N TYR A 20 8.16 -17.74 -17.56
CA TYR A 20 8.35 -18.28 -18.91
C TYR A 20 7.05 -18.38 -19.71
N ARG A 21 5.92 -18.57 -19.07
CA ARG A 21 4.59 -18.44 -19.70
C ARG A 21 4.38 -17.02 -20.24
N CYS A 22 4.72 -15.99 -19.50
CA CYS A 22 4.64 -14.60 -19.96
C CYS A 22 5.64 -14.33 -21.12
N TRP A 23 6.85 -14.91 -21.06
CA TRP A 23 7.81 -14.82 -22.17
C TRP A 23 7.26 -15.44 -23.43
N LEU A 24 6.70 -16.64 -23.35
CA LEU A 24 6.08 -17.34 -24.50
C LEU A 24 4.87 -16.56 -25.05
N GLN A 25 4.12 -15.90 -24.17
CA GLN A 25 3.01 -15.06 -24.57
C GLN A 25 3.47 -13.86 -25.43
N VAL A 26 4.60 -13.23 -25.08
CA VAL A 26 5.20 -12.15 -25.86
C VAL A 26 5.71 -12.70 -27.22
N GLU A 27 6.45 -13.81 -27.23
CA GLU A 27 6.91 -14.45 -28.46
C GLU A 27 5.78 -14.83 -29.40
N SER A 28 4.69 -15.40 -28.86
CA SER A 28 3.50 -15.77 -29.61
C SER A 28 2.80 -14.55 -30.19
N ALA A 29 2.66 -13.48 -29.43
CA ALA A 29 2.06 -12.24 -29.90
C ALA A 29 2.90 -11.60 -31.02
N ALA A 30 4.24 -11.57 -30.85
CA ALA A 30 5.16 -11.06 -31.83
C ALA A 30 5.10 -11.87 -33.14
N SER A 31 5.22 -13.19 -33.05
CA SER A 31 5.14 -14.07 -34.24
C SER A 31 3.82 -13.92 -34.97
N THR A 32 2.71 -13.80 -34.24
CA THR A 32 1.38 -13.62 -34.84
C THR A 32 1.29 -12.32 -35.66
N VAL A 33 1.72 -11.20 -35.09
CA VAL A 33 1.71 -9.90 -35.76
C VAL A 33 2.64 -9.89 -36.99
N LEU A 34 3.84 -10.46 -36.84
CA LEU A 34 4.79 -10.54 -37.94
C LEU A 34 4.27 -11.38 -39.12
N ALA A 35 3.49 -12.42 -38.84
CA ALA A 35 2.85 -13.21 -39.88
C ALA A 35 1.67 -12.46 -40.54
N GLU A 36 0.86 -11.73 -39.76
CA GLU A 36 -0.22 -10.88 -40.29
C GLU A 36 0.31 -9.81 -41.24
N ASP A 37 1.51 -9.29 -40.95
CA ASP A 37 2.18 -8.29 -41.81
C ASP A 37 3.11 -8.90 -42.87
N GLY A 38 3.07 -10.24 -43.04
CA GLY A 38 3.78 -10.95 -44.10
C GLY A 38 5.31 -11.03 -43.93
N VAL A 39 5.82 -10.79 -42.71
CA VAL A 39 7.25 -10.83 -42.40
C VAL A 39 7.74 -12.26 -42.20
N ILE A 40 6.91 -13.11 -41.57
CA ILE A 40 7.19 -14.54 -41.35
C ILE A 40 6.04 -15.39 -41.91
N PRO A 41 6.25 -16.70 -42.21
CA PRO A 41 5.18 -17.56 -42.66
C PRO A 41 4.06 -17.72 -41.63
N THR A 42 2.80 -17.74 -42.09
CA THR A 42 1.63 -17.92 -41.21
C THR A 42 1.68 -19.24 -40.45
N GLU A 43 2.10 -20.33 -41.10
CA GLU A 43 2.26 -21.64 -40.45
C GLU A 43 3.30 -21.63 -39.32
N ALA A 44 4.32 -20.76 -39.38
CA ALA A 44 5.29 -20.59 -38.27
C ALA A 44 4.64 -19.91 -37.06
N ALA A 45 3.89 -18.84 -37.30
CA ALA A 45 3.17 -18.15 -36.22
C ALA A 45 2.12 -19.06 -35.57
N VAL A 46 1.36 -19.83 -36.35
CA VAL A 46 0.38 -20.80 -35.83
C VAL A 46 1.08 -21.87 -34.98
N ALA A 47 2.22 -22.41 -35.46
CA ALA A 47 2.98 -23.40 -34.70
C ALA A 47 3.50 -22.83 -33.36
N ILE A 48 4.09 -21.64 -33.37
CA ILE A 48 4.58 -20.96 -32.16
C ILE A 48 3.42 -20.69 -31.19
N ALA A 49 2.28 -20.18 -31.68
CA ALA A 49 1.16 -19.83 -30.80
C ALA A 49 0.44 -21.05 -30.20
N THR A 50 0.40 -22.22 -30.89
CA THR A 50 -0.44 -23.34 -30.49
C THR A 50 0.31 -24.61 -30.09
N LYS A 51 1.59 -24.74 -30.46
CA LYS A 51 2.39 -25.96 -30.28
C LYS A 51 3.65 -25.74 -29.46
N ALA A 52 4.13 -24.48 -29.36
CA ALA A 52 5.30 -24.17 -28.55
C ALA A 52 5.03 -24.46 -27.08
N GLY A 53 6.00 -25.10 -26.43
CA GLY A 53 5.97 -25.41 -25.02
C GLY A 53 7.38 -25.26 -24.43
N PHE A 54 7.48 -25.35 -23.13
CA PHE A 54 8.75 -25.31 -22.42
C PHE A 54 8.73 -26.20 -21.18
N SER A 55 9.89 -26.53 -20.66
CA SER A 55 10.09 -27.13 -19.35
C SER A 55 11.06 -26.26 -18.55
N VAL A 56 10.66 -25.84 -17.36
CA VAL A 56 11.52 -25.03 -16.47
C VAL A 56 12.84 -25.77 -16.20
N ALA A 57 12.78 -27.07 -15.91
CA ALA A 57 13.98 -27.85 -15.66
C ALA A 57 14.92 -27.86 -16.89
N ARG A 58 14.37 -28.00 -18.11
CA ARG A 58 15.19 -27.98 -19.33
C ARG A 58 15.81 -26.61 -19.59
N ILE A 59 15.07 -25.53 -19.33
CA ILE A 59 15.61 -24.17 -19.44
C ILE A 59 16.79 -23.99 -18.48
N GLN A 60 16.65 -24.42 -17.23
CA GLN A 60 17.71 -24.34 -16.22
C GLN A 60 18.94 -25.16 -16.59
N GLU A 61 18.79 -26.36 -17.16
CA GLU A 61 19.88 -27.16 -17.68
C GLU A 61 20.65 -26.40 -18.78
N ILE A 62 19.94 -25.85 -19.76
CA ILE A 62 20.57 -25.12 -20.86
C ILE A 62 21.23 -23.84 -20.34
N GLU A 63 20.59 -23.11 -19.45
CA GLU A 63 21.11 -21.87 -18.86
C GLU A 63 22.42 -22.15 -18.08
N ALA A 64 22.52 -23.28 -17.38
CA ALA A 64 23.73 -23.68 -16.68
C ALA A 64 24.94 -23.79 -17.61
N GLU A 65 24.74 -24.10 -18.89
CA GLU A 65 25.80 -24.18 -19.91
C GLU A 65 26.01 -22.83 -20.60
N VAL A 66 24.95 -22.24 -21.16
CA VAL A 66 25.05 -21.03 -22.03
C VAL A 66 25.16 -19.73 -21.24
N LYS A 67 24.83 -19.71 -19.93
CA LYS A 67 24.88 -18.55 -19.03
C LYS A 67 24.04 -17.37 -19.51
N HIS A 68 22.90 -17.66 -20.20
CA HIS A 68 21.99 -16.65 -20.72
C HIS A 68 20.56 -17.18 -20.72
N ASP A 69 19.70 -16.60 -19.91
CA ASP A 69 18.34 -17.04 -19.65
C ASP A 69 17.42 -17.01 -20.89
N VAL A 70 17.45 -15.92 -21.68
CA VAL A 70 16.60 -15.83 -22.89
C VAL A 70 17.05 -16.80 -23.98
N ILE A 71 18.36 -17.01 -24.16
CA ILE A 71 18.88 -18.03 -25.10
C ILE A 71 18.43 -19.42 -24.61
N ALA A 72 18.54 -19.71 -23.32
CA ALA A 72 18.08 -20.98 -22.76
C ALA A 72 16.58 -21.22 -22.98
N PHE A 73 15.78 -20.20 -22.75
CA PHE A 73 14.34 -20.25 -22.99
C PHE A 73 14.01 -20.51 -24.48
N THR A 74 14.55 -19.71 -25.39
CA THR A 74 14.26 -19.86 -26.84
C THR A 74 14.77 -21.19 -27.39
N THR A 75 15.89 -21.70 -26.88
CA THR A 75 16.41 -23.04 -27.21
C THR A 75 15.44 -24.13 -26.75
N ALA A 76 14.99 -24.10 -25.48
CA ALA A 76 14.05 -25.09 -24.96
C ALA A 76 12.71 -25.07 -25.72
N VAL A 77 12.19 -23.89 -26.08
CA VAL A 77 10.98 -23.75 -26.88
C VAL A 77 11.20 -24.31 -28.30
N SER A 78 12.35 -24.04 -28.91
CA SER A 78 12.71 -24.60 -30.22
C SER A 78 12.81 -26.12 -30.17
N GLU A 79 13.44 -26.70 -29.14
CA GLU A 79 13.49 -28.17 -28.92
C GLU A 79 12.07 -28.75 -28.82
N SER A 80 11.15 -28.09 -28.13
CA SER A 80 9.75 -28.51 -27.99
C SER A 80 9.03 -28.57 -29.35
N LEU A 81 9.26 -27.58 -30.22
CA LEU A 81 8.71 -27.57 -31.58
C LEU A 81 9.37 -28.63 -32.47
N ASN A 82 10.68 -28.75 -32.41
CA ASN A 82 11.44 -29.72 -33.20
C ASN A 82 11.03 -31.16 -32.87
N ALA A 83 10.77 -31.48 -31.61
CA ALA A 83 10.29 -32.80 -31.20
C ALA A 83 8.91 -33.16 -31.79
N GLN A 84 8.15 -32.16 -32.27
CA GLN A 84 6.87 -32.30 -32.94
C GLN A 84 7.00 -32.26 -34.48
N GLY A 85 8.22 -32.29 -35.03
CA GLY A 85 8.48 -32.21 -36.46
C GLY A 85 8.34 -30.81 -37.08
N LEU A 86 8.37 -29.76 -36.24
CA LEU A 86 8.13 -28.36 -36.62
C LEU A 86 9.44 -27.54 -36.69
N ALA A 87 10.58 -28.16 -37.03
CA ALA A 87 11.87 -27.51 -37.13
C ALA A 87 11.92 -26.34 -38.13
N ALA A 88 11.19 -26.45 -39.25
CA ALA A 88 11.08 -25.37 -40.23
C ALA A 88 10.36 -24.14 -39.68
N GLN A 89 9.42 -24.33 -38.75
CA GLN A 89 8.68 -23.29 -38.06
C GLN A 89 9.44 -22.70 -36.87
N SER A 90 10.17 -23.52 -36.11
CA SER A 90 10.90 -23.09 -34.93
C SER A 90 11.98 -22.04 -35.19
N ARG A 91 12.55 -22.02 -36.42
CA ARG A 91 13.55 -21.02 -36.81
C ARG A 91 13.04 -19.58 -36.83
N TRP A 92 11.74 -19.37 -36.75
CA TRP A 92 11.09 -18.06 -36.75
C TRP A 92 10.79 -17.56 -35.30
N LEU A 93 11.06 -18.39 -34.30
CA LEU A 93 10.99 -17.94 -32.92
C LEU A 93 12.03 -16.85 -32.65
N HIS A 94 11.68 -15.82 -31.88
CA HIS A 94 12.56 -14.69 -31.53
C HIS A 94 13.04 -13.87 -32.75
N TYR A 95 12.31 -13.91 -33.84
CA TYR A 95 12.72 -13.26 -35.08
C TYR A 95 12.73 -11.72 -34.96
N GLY A 96 13.91 -11.13 -35.12
CA GLY A 96 14.12 -9.69 -35.05
C GLY A 96 14.07 -9.08 -33.66
N LEU A 97 13.91 -9.88 -32.61
CA LEU A 97 13.82 -9.45 -31.22
C LEU A 97 15.18 -9.47 -30.53
N THR A 98 15.28 -8.73 -29.42
CA THR A 98 16.37 -8.83 -28.44
C THR A 98 15.82 -9.27 -27.09
N SER A 99 16.71 -9.72 -26.19
CA SER A 99 16.31 -10.27 -24.89
C SER A 99 15.33 -9.38 -24.11
N ASN A 100 15.56 -8.07 -24.06
CA ASN A 100 14.69 -7.17 -23.30
C ASN A 100 13.39 -6.77 -24.01
N ASP A 101 13.25 -7.09 -25.29
CA ASP A 101 11.92 -7.04 -25.94
C ASP A 101 10.97 -8.05 -25.26
N ILE A 102 11.52 -9.18 -24.81
CA ILE A 102 10.76 -10.22 -24.11
C ILE A 102 10.71 -9.96 -22.61
N VAL A 103 11.85 -9.71 -21.98
CA VAL A 103 11.98 -9.64 -20.51
C VAL A 103 11.15 -8.47 -19.96
N ASP A 104 11.34 -7.25 -20.48
CA ASP A 104 10.65 -6.05 -20.00
C ASP A 104 9.15 -6.12 -20.28
N THR A 105 8.78 -6.56 -21.50
CA THR A 105 7.37 -6.67 -21.89
C THR A 105 6.63 -7.74 -21.07
N ALA A 106 7.28 -8.88 -20.80
CA ALA A 106 6.71 -9.92 -19.95
C ALA A 106 6.66 -9.53 -18.48
N GLN A 107 7.64 -8.76 -17.97
CA GLN A 107 7.58 -8.20 -16.62
C GLN A 107 6.37 -7.27 -16.47
N ALA A 108 6.07 -6.45 -17.49
CA ALA A 108 4.84 -5.64 -17.49
C ALA A 108 3.57 -6.49 -17.40
N LEU A 109 3.53 -7.69 -18.00
CA LEU A 109 2.40 -8.62 -17.87
C LEU A 109 2.29 -9.16 -16.44
N GLN A 110 3.41 -9.57 -15.82
CA GLN A 110 3.41 -10.05 -14.43
C GLN A 110 2.98 -8.95 -13.46
N VAL A 111 3.50 -7.73 -13.63
CA VAL A 111 3.10 -6.55 -12.82
C VAL A 111 1.61 -6.24 -13.00
N LYS A 112 1.08 -6.36 -14.22
CA LYS A 112 -0.36 -6.19 -14.50
C LYS A 112 -1.19 -7.22 -13.72
N GLU A 113 -0.79 -8.50 -13.72
CA GLU A 113 -1.45 -9.57 -12.95
C GLU A 113 -1.38 -9.28 -11.43
N ALA A 114 -0.22 -8.91 -10.90
CA ALA A 114 -0.02 -8.57 -9.50
C ALA A 114 -0.85 -7.35 -9.07
N SER A 115 -0.94 -6.34 -9.94
CA SER A 115 -1.69 -5.11 -9.67
C SER A 115 -3.20 -5.36 -9.53
N VAL A 116 -3.76 -6.36 -10.20
CA VAL A 116 -5.17 -6.75 -10.03
C VAL A 116 -5.42 -7.21 -8.58
N LEU A 117 -4.54 -8.04 -8.03
CA LEU A 117 -4.66 -8.55 -6.66
C LEU A 117 -4.46 -7.44 -5.62
N ILE A 118 -3.45 -6.59 -5.82
CA ILE A 118 -3.18 -5.46 -4.90
C ILE A 118 -4.36 -4.49 -4.91
N ARG A 119 -4.91 -4.15 -6.08
CA ARG A 119 -6.09 -3.28 -6.18
C ARG A 119 -7.28 -3.86 -5.44
N ALA A 120 -7.54 -5.16 -5.57
CA ALA A 120 -8.61 -5.83 -4.85
C ALA A 120 -8.42 -5.71 -3.31
N GLY A 121 -7.21 -5.95 -2.81
CA GLY A 121 -6.89 -5.78 -1.39
C GLY A 121 -7.04 -4.33 -0.88
N LEU A 122 -6.65 -3.34 -1.70
CA LEU A 122 -6.85 -1.92 -1.38
C LEU A 122 -8.33 -1.56 -1.24
N VAL A 123 -9.17 -2.04 -2.16
CA VAL A 123 -10.63 -1.80 -2.13
C VAL A 123 -11.29 -2.50 -0.94
N GLU A 124 -10.85 -3.71 -0.62
CA GLU A 124 -11.34 -4.46 0.54
C GLU A 124 -11.04 -3.72 1.85
N LEU A 125 -9.78 -3.29 2.05
CA LEU A 125 -9.40 -2.50 3.22
C LEU A 125 -10.18 -1.18 3.29
N LEU A 126 -10.34 -0.48 2.17
CA LEU A 126 -11.12 0.76 2.11
C LEU A 126 -12.57 0.53 2.57
N THR A 127 -13.18 -0.58 2.13
CA THR A 127 -14.55 -0.95 2.51
C THR A 127 -14.67 -1.20 4.02
N VAL A 128 -13.72 -1.92 4.59
CA VAL A 128 -13.68 -2.19 6.03
C VAL A 128 -13.48 -0.90 6.83
N LEU A 129 -12.54 -0.03 6.42
CA LEU A 129 -12.31 1.25 7.07
C LEU A 129 -13.55 2.14 7.05
N LYS A 130 -14.27 2.21 5.92
CA LYS A 130 -15.54 2.96 5.80
C LYS A 130 -16.59 2.43 6.80
N ARG A 131 -16.81 1.13 6.81
CA ARG A 131 -17.77 0.49 7.70
C ARG A 131 -17.45 0.77 9.17
N ARG A 132 -16.20 0.55 9.57
CA ARG A 132 -15.75 0.77 10.95
C ARG A 132 -15.78 2.25 11.33
N ALA A 133 -15.44 3.18 10.41
CA ALA A 133 -15.54 4.61 10.66
C ALA A 133 -16.98 5.05 10.95
N ILE A 134 -17.95 4.52 10.19
CA ILE A 134 -19.38 4.81 10.41
C ILE A 134 -19.86 4.22 11.73
N GLU A 135 -19.46 2.98 12.05
CA GLU A 135 -19.82 2.29 13.30
C GLU A 135 -19.42 3.10 14.54
N PHE A 136 -18.20 3.69 14.53
CA PHE A 136 -17.67 4.45 15.66
C PHE A 136 -17.73 5.97 15.47
N LYS A 137 -18.57 6.44 14.55
CA LYS A 137 -18.67 7.86 14.16
C LYS A 137 -18.80 8.80 15.36
N HIS A 138 -19.59 8.44 16.33
CA HIS A 138 -19.89 9.25 17.52
C HIS A 138 -19.23 8.69 18.81
N THR A 139 -18.34 7.72 18.72
CA THR A 139 -17.63 7.19 19.88
C THR A 139 -16.54 8.18 20.33
N PRO A 140 -16.71 8.85 21.48
CA PRO A 140 -15.75 9.85 21.95
C PRO A 140 -14.44 9.18 22.37
N ILE A 141 -13.34 9.83 22.04
CA ILE A 141 -11.99 9.45 22.45
C ILE A 141 -11.17 10.72 22.68
N ILE A 142 -10.22 10.67 23.58
CA ILE A 142 -9.28 11.79 23.73
C ILE A 142 -8.30 11.85 22.56
N GLY A 143 -8.22 13.00 21.90
CA GLY A 143 -7.16 13.31 20.96
C GLY A 143 -5.84 13.56 21.69
N ARG A 144 -4.74 12.98 21.18
CA ARG A 144 -3.41 13.12 21.75
C ARG A 144 -2.49 13.80 20.75
N THR A 145 -1.85 14.88 21.17
CA THR A 145 -0.73 15.51 20.46
C THR A 145 0.54 15.40 21.32
N HIS A 146 1.65 15.08 20.71
CA HIS A 146 2.92 14.80 21.44
C HIS A 146 2.80 13.70 22.54
N GLY A 147 1.78 12.83 22.43
CA GLY A 147 1.47 11.83 23.46
C GLY A 147 0.66 12.36 24.65
N ILE A 148 0.34 13.66 24.69
CA ILE A 148 -0.40 14.32 25.77
C ILE A 148 -1.86 14.49 25.37
N HIS A 149 -2.78 14.42 26.34
CA HIS A 149 -4.20 14.68 26.14
C HIS A 149 -4.42 16.12 25.65
N ALA A 150 -5.09 16.28 24.52
CA ALA A 150 -5.41 17.56 23.91
C ALA A 150 -6.91 17.84 24.00
N GLU A 151 -7.65 17.56 22.95
CA GLU A 151 -9.08 17.83 22.86
C GLU A 151 -9.88 16.57 22.52
N PRO A 152 -11.18 16.52 22.83
CA PRO A 152 -12.06 15.43 22.41
C PRO A 152 -12.11 15.28 20.90
N THR A 153 -12.12 14.05 20.44
CA THR A 153 -12.39 13.65 19.06
C THR A 153 -13.25 12.40 19.04
N THR A 154 -13.49 11.77 17.87
CA THR A 154 -14.14 10.47 17.80
C THR A 154 -13.24 9.41 17.23
N PHE A 155 -13.43 8.17 17.67
CA PHE A 155 -12.71 7.02 17.09
C PHE A 155 -13.06 6.85 15.61
N GLY A 156 -14.32 7.16 15.22
CA GLY A 156 -14.73 7.18 13.81
C GLY A 156 -13.96 8.18 12.96
N LEU A 157 -13.63 9.38 13.46
CA LEU A 157 -12.81 10.36 12.75
C LEU A 157 -11.37 9.84 12.54
N LYS A 158 -10.81 9.11 13.50
CA LYS A 158 -9.51 8.47 13.35
C LYS A 158 -9.52 7.46 12.21
N LEU A 159 -10.52 6.59 12.15
CA LEU A 159 -10.73 5.62 11.07
C LEU A 159 -11.02 6.29 9.72
N LEU A 160 -11.81 7.37 9.72
CA LEU A 160 -12.12 8.14 8.51
C LEU A 160 -10.87 8.81 7.91
N ASN A 161 -9.93 9.23 8.74
CA ASN A 161 -8.64 9.75 8.27
C ASN A 161 -7.83 8.66 7.54
N TRP A 162 -7.80 7.44 8.05
CA TRP A 162 -7.17 6.31 7.36
C TRP A 162 -7.89 5.95 6.06
N TYR A 163 -9.22 5.98 6.06
CA TYR A 163 -10.03 5.80 4.86
C TYR A 163 -9.64 6.80 3.76
N ALA A 164 -9.62 8.09 4.07
CA ALA A 164 -9.28 9.14 3.11
C ALA A 164 -7.84 9.03 2.58
N GLU A 165 -6.91 8.51 3.39
CA GLU A 165 -5.53 8.23 2.95
C GLU A 165 -5.46 7.02 2.02
N MET A 166 -6.24 5.97 2.30
CA MET A 166 -6.32 4.81 1.41
C MET A 166 -6.97 5.14 0.06
N GLU A 167 -7.95 6.04 0.00
CA GLU A 167 -8.47 6.56 -1.28
C GLU A 167 -7.37 7.20 -2.14
N ARG A 168 -6.52 8.03 -1.51
CA ARG A 168 -5.37 8.62 -2.22
C ARG A 168 -4.36 7.57 -2.66
N ASN A 169 -4.16 6.50 -1.87
CA ASN A 169 -3.29 5.40 -2.25
C ASN A 169 -3.83 4.61 -3.45
N ILE A 170 -5.15 4.38 -3.52
CA ILE A 170 -5.79 3.76 -4.68
C ILE A 170 -5.54 4.59 -5.96
N THR A 171 -5.67 5.91 -5.86
CA THR A 171 -5.42 6.83 -6.99
C THR A 171 -3.96 6.77 -7.44
N ARG A 172 -3.00 6.84 -6.50
CA ARG A 172 -1.55 6.72 -6.81
C ARG A 172 -1.24 5.37 -7.44
N PHE A 173 -1.78 4.30 -6.86
CA PHE A 173 -1.54 2.94 -7.35
C PHE A 173 -2.11 2.72 -8.76
N ALA A 174 -3.28 3.27 -9.05
CA ALA A 174 -3.86 3.21 -10.39
C ALA A 174 -2.96 3.92 -11.42
N ALA A 175 -2.44 5.10 -11.08
CA ALA A 175 -1.52 5.84 -11.95
C ALA A 175 -0.20 5.07 -12.15
N ALA A 176 0.41 4.56 -11.09
CA ALA A 176 1.66 3.80 -11.16
C ALA A 176 1.48 2.49 -11.95
N THR A 177 0.33 1.81 -11.79
CA THR A 177 0.00 0.60 -12.56
C THR A 177 -0.13 0.90 -14.05
N GLU A 178 -0.79 2.01 -14.40
CA GLU A 178 -0.96 2.42 -15.81
C GLU A 178 0.39 2.82 -16.43
N ASP A 179 1.26 3.44 -15.66
CA ASP A 179 2.61 3.81 -16.08
C ASP A 179 3.52 2.57 -16.34
N MET A 180 3.33 1.50 -15.59
CA MET A 180 3.98 0.20 -15.79
C MET A 180 3.37 -0.63 -16.93
N ARG A 181 2.19 -0.26 -17.44
CA ARG A 181 1.47 -1.02 -18.48
C ARG A 181 2.00 -0.71 -19.89
N VAL A 182 3.29 -0.82 -20.07
CA VAL A 182 3.99 -0.58 -21.31
C VAL A 182 4.81 -1.79 -21.74
N GLY A 183 4.91 -2.00 -23.06
CA GLY A 183 5.80 -2.97 -23.68
C GLY A 183 6.78 -2.27 -24.60
N LYS A 184 7.80 -3.00 -25.01
CA LYS A 184 8.88 -2.52 -25.87
C LYS A 184 9.33 -3.66 -26.77
N LEU A 185 9.34 -3.44 -28.11
CA LEU A 185 9.87 -4.37 -29.11
C LEU A 185 10.68 -3.61 -30.17
N SER A 186 11.51 -2.68 -29.71
CA SER A 186 12.28 -1.76 -30.55
C SER A 186 13.73 -2.21 -30.78
N GLY A 187 14.07 -3.44 -30.35
CA GLY A 187 15.41 -4.04 -30.60
C GLY A 187 16.49 -3.61 -29.63
N ALA A 188 17.74 -3.91 -29.97
CA ALA A 188 18.90 -3.87 -29.07
C ALA A 188 19.25 -2.47 -28.55
N VAL A 189 18.86 -1.39 -29.22
CA VAL A 189 19.16 0.01 -28.84
C VAL A 189 17.97 0.95 -29.04
N GLY A 190 16.76 0.42 -29.27
CA GLY A 190 15.55 1.21 -29.41
C GLY A 190 15.29 1.84 -30.78
N THR A 191 16.02 1.42 -31.83
CA THR A 191 15.99 2.06 -33.15
C THR A 191 15.13 1.30 -34.19
N PHE A 192 14.46 0.23 -33.79
CA PHE A 192 13.66 -0.61 -34.69
C PHE A 192 14.46 -1.17 -35.89
N GLY A 193 15.71 -1.58 -35.66
CA GLY A 193 16.59 -2.05 -36.73
C GLY A 193 16.08 -3.27 -37.52
N HIS A 194 15.23 -4.09 -36.93
CA HIS A 194 14.68 -5.31 -37.52
C HIS A 194 13.16 -5.35 -37.57
N LEU A 195 12.48 -4.63 -36.70
CA LEU A 195 11.01 -4.50 -36.67
C LEU A 195 10.62 -3.06 -37.01
N LYS A 196 9.31 -2.81 -37.08
CA LYS A 196 8.75 -1.48 -37.30
C LYS A 196 7.98 -1.02 -36.07
N PRO A 197 7.83 0.29 -35.81
CA PRO A 197 6.99 0.82 -34.73
C PRO A 197 5.55 0.27 -34.79
N GLU A 198 4.98 0.10 -35.99
CA GLU A 198 3.64 -0.43 -36.17
C GLU A 198 3.51 -1.90 -35.69
N HIS A 199 4.59 -2.69 -35.80
CA HIS A 199 4.62 -4.04 -35.22
C HIS A 199 4.54 -3.98 -33.68
N GLU A 200 5.34 -3.12 -33.05
CA GLU A 200 5.31 -2.93 -31.59
C GLU A 200 3.92 -2.50 -31.12
N GLU A 201 3.28 -1.53 -31.78
CA GLU A 201 1.93 -1.07 -31.44
C GLU A 201 0.92 -2.22 -31.46
N LYS A 202 0.91 -3.03 -32.54
CA LYS A 202 0.00 -4.19 -32.69
C LYS A 202 0.27 -5.26 -31.65
N ILE A 203 1.57 -5.56 -31.36
CA ILE A 203 1.96 -6.56 -30.37
C ILE A 203 1.56 -6.11 -28.97
N CYS A 204 1.86 -4.87 -28.59
CA CYS A 204 1.48 -4.32 -27.31
C CYS A 204 -0.05 -4.30 -27.13
N ALA A 205 -0.81 -3.90 -28.15
CA ALA A 205 -2.27 -3.91 -28.12
C ALA A 205 -2.82 -5.33 -27.88
N ARG A 206 -2.25 -6.34 -28.54
CA ARG A 206 -2.63 -7.76 -28.37
C ARG A 206 -2.36 -8.27 -26.95
N LEU A 207 -1.30 -7.78 -26.30
CA LEU A 207 -0.96 -8.08 -24.92
C LEU A 207 -1.73 -7.23 -23.89
N GLY A 208 -2.52 -6.25 -24.36
CA GLY A 208 -3.21 -5.28 -23.49
C GLY A 208 -2.24 -4.35 -22.77
N LEU A 209 -1.14 -4.01 -23.46
CA LEU A 209 -0.14 -3.02 -23.06
C LEU A 209 -0.19 -1.82 -24.02
N LYS A 210 0.54 -0.75 -23.71
CA LYS A 210 0.86 0.36 -24.62
C LYS A 210 2.32 0.24 -25.05
N PRO A 211 2.69 0.69 -26.26
CA PRO A 211 4.09 0.80 -26.60
C PRO A 211 4.75 1.89 -25.76
N ALA A 212 6.00 1.71 -25.37
CA ALA A 212 6.82 2.78 -24.82
C ALA A 212 7.06 3.82 -25.92
N ALA A 213 6.80 5.11 -25.61
CA ALA A 213 6.95 6.18 -26.61
C ALA A 213 8.39 6.25 -27.18
N VAL A 214 9.37 5.92 -26.36
CA VAL A 214 10.78 5.76 -26.71
C VAL A 214 11.42 4.82 -25.69
N ALA A 215 12.33 4.00 -26.14
CA ALA A 215 13.11 3.10 -25.28
C ALA A 215 14.56 3.02 -25.78
N THR A 216 15.43 2.48 -24.95
CA THR A 216 16.77 2.02 -25.36
C THR A 216 16.73 0.51 -25.60
N GLN A 217 17.68 -0.27 -25.12
CA GLN A 217 17.50 -1.72 -25.05
C GLN A 217 16.43 -2.09 -24.02
N VAL A 218 16.15 -1.20 -23.07
CA VAL A 218 15.19 -1.38 -21.98
C VAL A 218 14.16 -0.26 -21.93
N ILE A 219 13.02 -0.52 -21.30
CA ILE A 219 12.09 0.51 -20.84
C ILE A 219 12.77 1.30 -19.71
N GLN A 220 12.57 2.62 -19.62
CA GLN A 220 13.20 3.44 -18.62
C GLN A 220 12.72 3.10 -17.20
N ARG A 221 13.65 3.03 -16.24
CA ARG A 221 13.42 2.47 -14.90
C ARG A 221 12.77 3.44 -13.91
N ASP A 222 12.59 4.71 -14.28
CA ASP A 222 11.76 5.67 -13.52
C ASP A 222 10.32 5.15 -13.29
N ARG A 223 9.74 4.44 -14.28
CA ARG A 223 8.43 3.77 -14.14
C ARG A 223 8.45 2.68 -13.08
N HIS A 224 9.48 1.85 -13.09
CA HIS A 224 9.71 0.78 -12.12
C HIS A 224 9.88 1.34 -10.71
N ALA A 225 10.70 2.40 -10.57
CA ALA A 225 10.91 3.10 -9.32
C ALA A 225 9.61 3.74 -8.80
N THR A 226 8.82 4.36 -9.67
CA THR A 226 7.50 4.93 -9.32
C THR A 226 6.57 3.87 -8.79
N TYR A 227 6.49 2.69 -9.43
CA TYR A 227 5.65 1.61 -8.99
C TYR A 227 6.06 1.08 -7.61
N ILE A 228 7.35 0.72 -7.43
CA ILE A 228 7.87 0.21 -6.15
C ILE A 228 7.74 1.26 -5.04
N SER A 229 8.00 2.55 -5.32
CA SER A 229 7.81 3.63 -4.35
C SER A 229 6.33 3.78 -3.94
N THR A 230 5.41 3.59 -4.87
CA THR A 230 3.97 3.60 -4.56
C THR A 230 3.61 2.46 -3.61
N LEU A 231 4.16 1.26 -3.81
CA LEU A 231 3.98 0.13 -2.88
C LEU A 231 4.55 0.46 -1.49
N ALA A 232 5.70 1.16 -1.43
CA ALA A 232 6.30 1.60 -0.17
C ALA A 232 5.45 2.67 0.55
N ILE A 233 4.80 3.58 -0.17
CA ILE A 233 3.84 4.55 0.39
C ILE A 233 2.63 3.82 0.97
N ILE A 234 2.07 2.84 0.26
CA ILE A 234 0.99 2.01 0.77
C ILE A 234 1.44 1.31 2.05
N GLY A 235 2.58 0.63 2.05
CA GLY A 235 3.16 -0.02 3.23
C GLY A 235 3.35 0.94 4.41
N SER A 236 3.74 2.19 4.14
CA SER A 236 3.91 3.22 5.18
C SER A 236 2.57 3.68 5.77
N THR A 237 1.51 3.72 4.98
CA THR A 237 0.14 3.95 5.50
C THR A 237 -0.30 2.80 6.41
N LEU A 238 -0.05 1.55 6.02
CA LEU A 238 -0.37 0.37 6.83
C LEU A 238 0.44 0.35 8.14
N ASP A 239 1.71 0.74 8.09
CA ASP A 239 2.57 0.91 9.27
C ASP A 239 2.01 1.98 10.23
N LYS A 240 1.58 3.14 9.71
CA LYS A 240 0.94 4.18 10.52
C LYS A 240 -0.30 3.66 11.26
N ILE A 241 -1.15 2.90 10.59
CA ILE A 241 -2.33 2.26 11.19
C ILE A 241 -1.89 1.29 12.30
N ALA A 242 -0.92 0.45 12.02
CA ALA A 242 -0.38 -0.53 12.96
C ALA A 242 0.25 0.12 14.20
N VAL A 243 1.00 1.21 14.03
CA VAL A 243 1.57 1.99 15.13
C VAL A 243 0.48 2.55 16.03
N GLU A 244 -0.60 3.11 15.45
CA GLU A 244 -1.71 3.63 16.25
C GLU A 244 -2.43 2.52 17.01
N VAL A 245 -2.72 1.38 16.38
CA VAL A 245 -3.34 0.23 17.07
C VAL A 245 -2.47 -0.22 18.26
N ARG A 246 -1.15 -0.29 18.09
CA ARG A 246 -0.21 -0.61 19.18
C ARG A 246 -0.27 0.40 20.32
N HIS A 247 -0.38 1.69 20.02
CA HIS A 247 -0.56 2.74 21.03
C HIS A 247 -1.87 2.61 21.79
N LEU A 248 -2.98 2.32 21.09
CA LEU A 248 -4.30 2.11 21.69
C LEU A 248 -4.36 0.86 22.59
N GLN A 249 -3.54 -0.15 22.31
CA GLN A 249 -3.50 -1.42 23.06
C GLN A 249 -2.60 -1.37 24.31
N ARG A 250 -1.74 -0.36 24.48
CA ARG A 250 -0.85 -0.26 25.64
C ARG A 250 -1.62 -0.41 26.94
N THR A 251 -0.96 -0.97 27.96
CA THR A 251 -1.54 -1.27 29.28
C THR A 251 -2.19 -0.05 29.93
N GLU A 252 -1.61 1.12 29.79
CA GLU A 252 -2.10 2.39 30.36
C GLU A 252 -3.31 2.93 29.57
N VAL A 253 -3.38 2.66 28.27
CA VAL A 253 -4.40 3.18 27.34
C VAL A 253 -5.61 2.25 27.25
N ARG A 254 -5.46 1.05 26.71
CA ARG A 254 -6.48 -0.02 26.63
C ARG A 254 -7.77 0.42 25.92
N GLU A 255 -7.67 1.26 24.90
CA GLU A 255 -8.82 1.80 24.15
C GLU A 255 -9.24 0.91 22.98
N ALA A 256 -8.30 0.15 22.44
CA ALA A 256 -8.55 -0.89 21.45
C ALA A 256 -7.55 -2.03 21.62
N GLN A 257 -7.84 -3.20 21.01
CA GLN A 257 -7.00 -4.39 21.09
C GLN A 257 -7.16 -5.23 19.83
N GLU A 258 -6.07 -5.83 19.34
CA GLU A 258 -6.14 -6.89 18.33
C GLU A 258 -7.02 -8.04 18.79
N TYR A 259 -7.78 -8.62 17.85
CA TYR A 259 -8.54 -9.83 18.15
C TYR A 259 -7.58 -10.96 18.54
N PHE A 260 -7.92 -11.61 19.62
CA PHE A 260 -7.15 -12.71 20.17
C PHE A 260 -8.04 -13.97 20.26
N SER A 261 -7.72 -14.99 19.44
CA SER A 261 -8.52 -16.22 19.42
C SER A 261 -8.30 -17.04 20.69
N GLU A 262 -9.28 -17.85 21.08
CA GLU A 262 -9.24 -18.68 22.30
C GLU A 262 -8.01 -19.60 22.38
N LYS A 263 -7.57 -20.13 21.24
CA LYS A 263 -6.41 -21.04 21.16
C LYS A 263 -5.07 -20.32 21.01
N GLN A 264 -5.09 -19.01 20.77
CA GLN A 264 -3.87 -18.21 20.57
C GLN A 264 -3.15 -18.01 21.91
N LYS A 265 -1.83 -18.11 21.88
CA LYS A 265 -0.97 -17.82 23.04
C LYS A 265 -0.21 -16.52 22.78
N GLY A 266 -0.36 -15.55 23.68
CA GLY A 266 0.24 -14.22 23.50
C GLY A 266 1.66 -14.10 24.07
N SER A 267 2.04 -15.00 24.97
CA SER A 267 3.34 -14.99 25.62
C SER A 267 3.71 -16.40 26.08
N SER A 268 4.99 -16.76 25.98
CA SER A 268 5.51 -18.01 26.47
C SER A 268 5.65 -18.03 28.03
N ALA A 269 5.73 -16.85 28.64
CA ALA A 269 5.97 -16.70 30.08
C ALA A 269 4.75 -16.19 30.87
N MET A 270 3.92 -15.33 30.28
CA MET A 270 2.79 -14.68 30.97
C MET A 270 1.48 -14.96 30.23
N PRO A 271 0.63 -15.89 30.74
CA PRO A 271 -0.57 -16.35 30.02
C PRO A 271 -1.60 -15.26 29.68
N HIS A 272 -1.66 -14.18 30.47
CA HIS A 272 -2.60 -13.07 30.28
C HIS A 272 -2.11 -12.02 29.26
N LYS A 273 -0.83 -12.07 28.86
CA LYS A 273 -0.20 -11.05 27.99
C LYS A 273 -0.60 -11.25 26.53
N LYS A 274 -1.40 -10.35 26.01
CA LYS A 274 -1.85 -10.31 24.62
C LYS A 274 -1.06 -9.26 23.86
N ASN A 275 0.00 -9.70 23.18
CA ASN A 275 0.87 -8.80 22.41
C ASN A 275 0.21 -8.41 21.08
N PRO A 276 0.42 -7.17 20.57
CA PRO A 276 -0.06 -6.71 19.28
C PRO A 276 0.82 -7.22 18.12
N ILE A 277 0.91 -8.56 17.98
CA ILE A 277 1.87 -9.22 17.08
C ILE A 277 1.58 -8.91 15.61
N THR A 278 0.31 -8.80 15.23
CA THR A 278 -0.07 -8.48 13.86
C THR A 278 0.40 -7.07 13.48
N SER A 279 0.16 -6.09 14.32
CA SER A 279 0.60 -4.71 14.12
C SER A 279 2.13 -4.58 14.13
N GLU A 280 2.82 -5.31 15.01
CA GLU A 280 4.29 -5.34 15.04
C GLU A 280 4.86 -5.92 13.74
N GLN A 281 4.25 -6.99 13.23
CA GLN A 281 4.64 -7.63 11.97
C GLN A 281 4.41 -6.70 10.77
N ILE A 282 3.27 -5.98 10.73
CA ILE A 282 2.99 -4.98 9.69
C ILE A 282 4.07 -3.89 9.70
N SER A 283 4.39 -3.33 10.88
CA SER A 283 5.45 -2.32 11.03
C SER A 283 6.81 -2.83 10.58
N GLY A 284 7.15 -4.07 10.91
CA GLY A 284 8.42 -4.70 10.52
C GLY A 284 8.55 -4.86 9.01
N LEU A 285 7.54 -5.43 8.36
CA LEU A 285 7.55 -5.72 6.93
C LEU A 285 7.45 -4.46 6.05
N ALA A 286 6.80 -3.40 6.53
CA ALA A 286 6.77 -2.11 5.85
C ALA A 286 8.17 -1.48 5.68
N ARG A 287 9.12 -1.82 6.56
CA ARG A 287 10.52 -1.37 6.43
C ARG A 287 11.20 -1.99 5.21
N VAL A 288 10.89 -3.25 4.90
CA VAL A 288 11.41 -3.93 3.71
C VAL A 288 10.93 -3.24 2.45
N LEU A 289 9.64 -2.88 2.37
CA LEU A 289 9.09 -2.13 1.23
C LEU A 289 9.81 -0.79 1.02
N ARG A 290 10.11 -0.06 2.08
CA ARG A 290 10.86 1.21 1.99
C ARG A 290 12.30 1.00 1.53
N GLY A 291 12.95 -0.08 1.98
CA GLY A 291 14.27 -0.48 1.51
C GLY A 291 14.27 -0.81 0.01
N ASN A 292 13.27 -1.57 -0.46
CA ASN A 292 13.14 -1.92 -1.87
C ASN A 292 12.91 -0.68 -2.76
N ALA A 293 12.17 0.34 -2.26
CA ALA A 293 12.00 1.60 -2.98
C ALA A 293 13.33 2.36 -3.14
N GLN A 294 14.16 2.37 -2.11
CA GLN A 294 15.49 2.98 -2.20
C GLN A 294 16.34 2.29 -3.27
N VAL A 295 16.32 0.97 -3.30
CA VAL A 295 17.08 0.19 -4.30
C VAL A 295 16.54 0.43 -5.72
N ALA A 296 15.21 0.56 -5.88
CA ALA A 296 14.60 0.85 -7.18
C ALA A 296 15.00 2.21 -7.75
N PHE A 297 15.31 3.21 -6.92
CA PHE A 297 15.84 4.49 -7.40
C PHE A 297 17.24 4.36 -7.98
N GLU A 298 18.08 3.47 -7.45
CA GLU A 298 19.44 3.23 -7.97
C GLU A 298 19.42 2.61 -9.38
N ASP A 299 18.37 1.86 -9.72
CA ASP A 299 18.21 1.24 -11.04
C ASP A 299 17.85 2.24 -12.16
N ILE A 300 17.51 3.49 -11.84
CA ILE A 300 17.20 4.51 -12.85
C ILE A 300 18.42 4.86 -13.69
N ALA A 301 19.59 4.93 -13.06
CA ALA A 301 20.84 5.31 -13.69
C ALA A 301 21.59 4.11 -14.28
N LEU A 302 21.34 3.80 -15.55
CA LEU A 302 22.04 2.77 -16.29
C LEU A 302 23.11 3.36 -17.23
N TRP A 303 24.12 2.57 -17.58
CA TRP A 303 25.13 2.98 -18.57
C TRP A 303 24.56 2.88 -20.00
N HIS A 304 24.70 3.97 -20.74
CA HIS A 304 24.34 4.06 -22.15
C HIS A 304 22.90 3.56 -22.42
N GLU A 305 22.72 2.71 -23.40
CA GLU A 305 21.44 2.12 -23.78
C GLU A 305 21.01 0.97 -22.85
N ARG A 306 21.93 0.38 -22.08
CA ARG A 306 21.72 -0.58 -21.00
C ARG A 306 23.05 -1.10 -20.41
N ASP A 307 23.11 -1.28 -19.10
CA ASP A 307 23.90 -2.30 -18.45
C ASP A 307 22.95 -3.30 -17.73
N ILE A 308 23.50 -4.39 -17.15
CA ILE A 308 22.66 -5.44 -16.57
C ILE A 308 22.46 -5.31 -15.04
N SER A 309 22.94 -4.24 -14.41
CA SER A 309 22.89 -4.06 -12.95
C SER A 309 21.46 -4.10 -12.39
N HIS A 310 20.50 -3.50 -13.10
CA HIS A 310 19.10 -3.49 -12.73
C HIS A 310 18.47 -4.91 -12.67
N SER A 311 18.90 -5.81 -13.52
CA SER A 311 18.22 -7.10 -13.75
C SER A 311 18.23 -8.00 -12.50
N SER A 312 19.37 -8.11 -11.82
CA SER A 312 19.48 -8.89 -10.58
C SER A 312 18.65 -8.30 -9.45
N VAL A 313 18.58 -6.98 -9.37
CA VAL A 313 17.80 -6.23 -8.38
C VAL A 313 16.31 -6.45 -8.61
N GLU A 314 15.82 -6.25 -9.83
CA GLU A 314 14.40 -6.35 -10.18
C GLU A 314 13.83 -7.75 -9.94
N ARG A 315 14.64 -8.80 -10.14
CA ARG A 315 14.28 -10.20 -9.81
C ARG A 315 13.98 -10.42 -8.33
N VAL A 316 14.45 -9.54 -7.46
CA VAL A 316 14.22 -9.58 -6.01
C VAL A 316 13.11 -8.60 -5.62
N ILE A 317 13.26 -7.32 -5.97
CA ILE A 317 12.39 -6.27 -5.41
C ILE A 317 10.95 -6.30 -5.93
N PHE A 318 10.69 -6.73 -7.18
CA PHE A 318 9.32 -6.81 -7.71
C PHE A 318 8.51 -7.93 -7.07
N PRO A 319 8.99 -9.18 -7.05
CA PRO A 319 8.32 -10.26 -6.31
C PRO A 319 8.13 -9.92 -4.84
N ASP A 320 9.18 -9.48 -4.17
CA ASP A 320 9.16 -9.22 -2.74
C ASP A 320 8.21 -8.08 -2.38
N SER A 321 8.21 -6.98 -3.14
CA SER A 321 7.36 -5.83 -2.84
C SER A 321 5.88 -6.11 -3.09
N THR A 322 5.54 -6.77 -4.19
CA THR A 322 4.15 -7.10 -4.52
C THR A 322 3.58 -8.15 -3.58
N ILE A 323 4.35 -9.19 -3.24
CA ILE A 323 3.99 -10.23 -2.27
C ILE A 323 3.76 -9.61 -0.90
N LEU A 324 4.68 -8.74 -0.45
CA LEU A 324 4.55 -8.09 0.87
C LEU A 324 3.34 -7.17 0.94
N VAL A 325 3.10 -6.33 -0.07
CA VAL A 325 1.94 -5.43 -0.05
C VAL A 325 0.63 -6.21 -0.04
N ASP A 326 0.51 -7.26 -0.85
CA ASP A 326 -0.66 -8.14 -0.86
C ASP A 326 -0.90 -8.79 0.51
N TYR A 327 0.16 -9.30 1.13
CA TYR A 327 0.10 -9.87 2.48
C TYR A 327 -0.29 -8.84 3.53
N LEU A 328 0.33 -7.65 3.51
CA LEU A 328 0.08 -6.59 4.48
C LEU A 328 -1.33 -6.01 4.36
N LEU A 329 -1.86 -5.86 3.14
CA LEU A 329 -3.25 -5.45 2.92
C LEU A 329 -4.22 -6.44 3.54
N ALA A 330 -4.05 -7.73 3.30
CA ALA A 330 -4.91 -8.76 3.89
C ALA A 330 -4.82 -8.78 5.42
N LYS A 331 -3.61 -8.64 5.99
CA LYS A 331 -3.41 -8.59 7.45
C LYS A 331 -4.01 -7.35 8.08
N THR A 332 -3.87 -6.20 7.45
CA THR A 332 -4.45 -4.95 7.97
C THR A 332 -5.96 -4.96 7.86
N THR A 333 -6.51 -5.54 6.80
CA THR A 333 -7.96 -5.71 6.63
C THR A 333 -8.53 -6.56 7.77
N ASP A 334 -7.98 -7.74 8.04
CA ASP A 334 -8.41 -8.60 9.15
C ASP A 334 -8.22 -7.92 10.51
N LEU A 335 -7.10 -7.20 10.70
CA LEU A 335 -6.81 -6.45 11.92
C LEU A 335 -7.90 -5.41 12.22
N ILE A 336 -8.28 -4.59 11.24
CA ILE A 336 -9.26 -3.53 11.43
C ILE A 336 -10.69 -4.07 11.48
N ASP A 337 -11.00 -5.09 10.68
CA ASP A 337 -12.31 -5.74 10.67
C ASP A 337 -12.67 -6.31 12.04
N ARG A 338 -11.70 -6.99 12.68
CA ARG A 338 -11.86 -7.69 13.95
C ARG A 338 -11.36 -6.93 15.16
N LEU A 339 -10.93 -5.66 15.00
CA LEU A 339 -10.42 -4.84 16.09
C LEU A 339 -11.44 -4.71 17.22
N LEU A 340 -11.06 -5.12 18.41
CA LEU A 340 -11.86 -4.93 19.62
C LEU A 340 -11.72 -3.49 20.09
N VAL A 341 -12.83 -2.79 20.19
CA VAL A 341 -12.89 -1.37 20.59
C VAL A 341 -13.59 -1.26 21.93
N TYR A 342 -13.08 -0.43 22.83
CA TYR A 342 -13.59 -0.27 24.19
C TYR A 342 -14.09 1.15 24.44
N PRO A 343 -15.32 1.54 24.04
CA PRO A 343 -15.86 2.89 24.16
C PRO A 343 -15.85 3.43 25.59
N GLU A 344 -16.21 2.59 26.55
CA GLU A 344 -16.22 2.99 27.98
C GLU A 344 -14.82 3.31 28.50
N ARG A 345 -13.79 2.61 28.00
CA ARG A 345 -12.41 2.93 28.34
C ARG A 345 -11.94 4.21 27.68
N MET A 346 -12.34 4.46 26.45
CA MET A 346 -12.07 5.71 25.74
C MET A 346 -12.65 6.90 26.51
N LYS A 347 -13.91 6.78 26.95
CA LYS A 347 -14.57 7.81 27.77
C LYS A 347 -13.86 8.02 29.11
N LYS A 348 -13.51 6.94 29.82
CA LYS A 348 -12.76 7.03 31.07
C LYS A 348 -11.42 7.73 30.88
N ASN A 349 -10.70 7.47 29.82
CA ASN A 349 -9.43 8.13 29.52
C ASN A 349 -9.63 9.61 29.15
N LEU A 350 -10.69 9.96 28.44
CA LEU A 350 -11.07 11.34 28.13
C LEU A 350 -11.30 12.15 29.42
N GLU A 351 -11.93 11.55 30.41
CA GLU A 351 -12.29 12.18 31.69
C GLU A 351 -11.11 12.16 32.71
N SER A 352 -10.05 11.42 32.45
CA SER A 352 -9.00 11.10 33.44
C SER A 352 -8.21 12.29 33.98
N THR A 353 -8.24 13.44 33.27
CA THR A 353 -7.53 14.66 33.69
C THR A 353 -8.44 15.64 34.44
N GLY A 354 -9.61 15.20 34.97
CA GLY A 354 -10.49 16.04 35.75
C GLY A 354 -10.98 17.30 35.04
N GLY A 355 -11.06 17.26 33.70
CA GLY A 355 -11.54 18.35 32.86
C GLY A 355 -10.47 19.32 32.36
N LEU A 356 -9.17 19.09 32.61
CA LEU A 356 -8.08 19.95 32.09
C LEU A 356 -8.09 20.11 30.58
N ILE A 357 -8.60 19.13 29.85
CA ILE A 357 -8.75 19.19 28.39
C ILE A 357 -9.69 20.30 27.90
N PHE A 358 -10.49 20.87 28.80
CA PHE A 358 -11.41 21.99 28.50
C PHE A 358 -10.83 23.36 28.86
N SER A 359 -9.58 23.45 29.30
CA SER A 359 -8.93 24.72 29.69
C SER A 359 -8.95 25.75 28.56
N GLY A 360 -8.72 25.30 27.30
CA GLY A 360 -8.83 26.15 26.12
C GLY A 360 -10.24 26.66 25.88
N GLN A 361 -11.26 25.82 26.08
CA GLN A 361 -12.67 26.23 25.94
C GLN A 361 -13.07 27.21 27.02
N LEU A 362 -12.67 26.99 28.27
CA LEU A 362 -12.93 27.92 29.37
C LEU A 362 -12.32 29.31 29.10
N LEU A 363 -11.12 29.35 28.54
CA LEU A 363 -10.47 30.61 28.15
C LEU A 363 -11.32 31.38 27.13
N LEU A 364 -11.86 30.70 26.12
CA LEU A 364 -12.71 31.30 25.10
C LEU A 364 -14.04 31.77 25.69
N ASP A 365 -14.69 30.97 26.51
CA ASP A 365 -15.97 31.29 27.13
C ASP A 365 -15.84 32.50 28.10
N LEU A 366 -14.70 32.64 28.81
CA LEU A 366 -14.40 33.82 29.63
C LEU A 366 -14.17 35.08 28.79
N ALA A 367 -13.48 34.96 27.67
CA ALA A 367 -13.26 36.07 26.75
C ALA A 367 -14.56 36.53 26.11
N GLU A 368 -15.44 35.62 25.71
CA GLU A 368 -16.78 35.92 25.22
C GLU A 368 -17.65 36.61 26.28
N ALA A 369 -17.44 36.28 27.57
CA ALA A 369 -18.15 36.92 28.69
C ALA A 369 -17.55 38.27 29.07
N GLY A 370 -16.56 38.79 28.35
CA GLY A 370 -15.98 40.13 28.49
C GLY A 370 -14.67 40.23 29.29
N MET A 371 -14.06 39.12 29.69
CA MET A 371 -12.71 39.11 30.26
C MET A 371 -11.66 39.36 29.20
N LEU A 372 -10.65 40.18 29.48
CA LEU A 372 -9.50 40.32 28.59
C LEU A 372 -8.81 38.97 28.41
N ARG A 373 -8.46 38.64 27.16
CA ARG A 373 -7.88 37.31 26.82
C ARG A 373 -6.65 36.97 27.65
N GLU A 374 -5.79 37.94 27.91
CA GLU A 374 -4.58 37.75 28.74
C GLU A 374 -4.89 37.44 30.19
N ASP A 375 -5.92 38.10 30.75
CA ASP A 375 -6.37 37.86 32.13
C ASP A 375 -7.07 36.50 32.23
N ALA A 376 -7.91 36.14 31.25
CA ALA A 376 -8.50 34.83 31.15
C ALA A 376 -7.44 33.73 31.06
N TYR A 377 -6.39 33.94 30.25
CA TYR A 377 -5.27 33.00 30.15
C TYR A 377 -4.58 32.78 31.47
N LYS A 378 -4.19 33.87 32.17
CA LYS A 378 -3.52 33.80 33.50
C LYS A 378 -4.38 33.08 34.53
N LEU A 379 -5.67 33.41 34.56
CA LEU A 379 -6.62 32.82 35.52
C LEU A 379 -6.78 31.32 35.27
N VAL A 380 -7.06 30.91 34.01
CA VAL A 380 -7.21 29.51 33.61
C VAL A 380 -5.91 28.72 33.84
N GLN A 381 -4.76 29.31 33.48
CA GLN A 381 -3.45 28.69 33.70
C GLN A 381 -3.17 28.43 35.21
N THR A 382 -3.49 29.40 36.06
CA THR A 382 -3.29 29.26 37.53
C THR A 382 -4.06 28.05 38.06
N HIS A 383 -5.35 27.93 37.71
CA HIS A 383 -6.17 26.80 38.15
C HIS A 383 -5.74 25.47 37.50
N ALA A 384 -5.38 25.50 36.23
CA ALA A 384 -4.97 24.30 35.51
C ALA A 384 -3.65 23.74 36.06
N MET A 385 -2.65 24.60 36.33
CA MET A 385 -1.38 24.18 36.90
C MET A 385 -1.52 23.68 38.33
N ARG A 386 -2.42 24.29 39.10
CA ARG A 386 -2.72 23.81 40.46
C ARG A 386 -3.41 22.45 40.41
N ALA A 387 -4.44 22.31 39.58
CA ALA A 387 -5.16 21.05 39.42
C ALA A 387 -4.22 19.90 38.96
N TRP A 388 -3.30 20.20 38.05
CA TRP A 388 -2.31 19.25 37.57
C TRP A 388 -1.32 18.82 38.67
N LYS A 389 -0.82 19.79 39.44
CA LYS A 389 0.21 19.57 40.49
C LYS A 389 -0.34 18.83 41.71
N GLU A 390 -1.60 19.14 42.10
CA GLU A 390 -2.23 18.64 43.30
C GLU A 390 -3.24 17.50 43.05
N ASP A 391 -3.31 16.98 41.80
CA ASP A 391 -4.23 15.94 41.37
C ASP A 391 -5.71 16.29 41.68
N LEU A 392 -6.09 17.55 41.42
CA LEU A 392 -7.45 18.05 41.68
C LEU A 392 -8.31 17.95 40.41
N VAL A 393 -9.63 17.93 40.60
CA VAL A 393 -10.58 18.02 39.49
C VAL A 393 -10.67 19.48 39.05
N PHE A 394 -10.12 19.79 37.89
CA PHE A 394 -10.05 21.16 37.34
C PHE A 394 -11.42 21.83 37.24
N ARG A 395 -12.45 21.10 36.83
CA ARG A 395 -13.82 21.58 36.79
C ARG A 395 -14.30 22.09 38.15
N ASP A 396 -13.99 21.39 39.23
CA ASP A 396 -14.42 21.75 40.58
C ASP A 396 -13.62 22.92 41.13
N GLU A 397 -12.36 23.05 40.75
CA GLU A 397 -11.50 24.18 41.14
C GLU A 397 -11.97 25.51 40.52
N VAL A 398 -12.27 25.51 39.21
CA VAL A 398 -12.73 26.72 38.53
C VAL A 398 -14.16 27.13 38.95
N ALA A 399 -14.99 26.16 39.37
CA ALA A 399 -16.34 26.43 39.87
C ALA A 399 -16.35 27.16 41.24
N LYS A 400 -15.24 27.17 41.97
CA LYS A 400 -15.09 27.86 43.24
C LYS A 400 -14.59 29.30 43.09
N ASP A 401 -14.05 29.64 41.92
CA ASP A 401 -13.47 30.96 41.68
C ASP A 401 -14.52 32.05 41.42
N ALA A 402 -14.50 33.11 42.24
CA ALA A 402 -15.48 34.19 42.14
C ALA A 402 -15.35 35.02 40.85
N ALA A 403 -14.13 35.14 40.28
CA ALA A 403 -13.95 35.87 39.04
C ALA A 403 -14.57 35.10 37.85
N ILE A 404 -14.54 33.77 37.89
CA ILE A 404 -15.11 32.89 36.88
C ILE A 404 -16.65 32.84 37.02
N THR A 405 -17.13 32.55 38.23
CA THR A 405 -18.58 32.40 38.51
C THR A 405 -19.37 33.67 38.41
N LYS A 406 -18.74 34.83 38.50
CA LYS A 406 -19.37 36.14 38.22
C LYS A 406 -19.66 36.33 36.74
N LEU A 407 -18.87 35.77 35.85
CA LEU A 407 -18.98 35.90 34.39
C LEU A 407 -19.75 34.72 33.75
N LEU A 408 -19.54 33.53 34.25
CA LEU A 408 -20.15 32.31 33.73
C LEU A 408 -21.13 31.74 34.78
N SER A 409 -22.43 31.64 34.40
CA SER A 409 -23.42 30.92 35.20
C SER A 409 -23.04 29.44 35.34
N GLN A 410 -23.61 28.73 36.31
CA GLN A 410 -23.45 27.30 36.47
C GLN A 410 -23.78 26.50 35.20
N GLU A 411 -24.83 26.90 34.49
CA GLU A 411 -25.24 26.30 33.22
C GLU A 411 -24.19 26.51 32.13
N LYS A 412 -23.66 27.74 31.98
CA LYS A 412 -22.59 28.04 31.02
C LYS A 412 -21.30 27.28 31.37
N LEU A 413 -20.96 27.22 32.64
CA LEU A 413 -19.82 26.49 33.08
C LEU A 413 -19.95 24.96 32.85
N ALA A 414 -21.14 24.40 33.06
CA ALA A 414 -21.42 23.01 32.73
C ALA A 414 -21.28 22.75 31.22
N HIS A 415 -21.72 23.69 30.40
CA HIS A 415 -21.59 23.62 28.93
C HIS A 415 -20.12 23.74 28.48
N THR A 416 -19.29 24.49 29.17
CA THR A 416 -17.83 24.55 28.90
C THR A 416 -17.17 23.17 29.01
N PHE A 417 -17.62 22.34 29.95
CA PHE A 417 -17.09 21.00 30.21
C PHE A 417 -17.84 19.87 29.48
N ASP A 418 -18.69 20.23 28.53
CA ASP A 418 -19.40 19.25 27.69
C ASP A 418 -18.64 18.99 26.37
N TYR A 419 -18.05 17.77 26.24
CA TYR A 419 -17.32 17.40 25.04
C TYR A 419 -18.22 17.31 23.78
N THR A 420 -19.54 17.19 23.92
CA THR A 420 -20.44 17.11 22.75
C THR A 420 -20.42 18.40 21.93
N ARG A 421 -20.17 19.54 22.56
CA ARG A 421 -19.98 20.84 21.90
C ARG A 421 -18.82 20.78 20.88
N GLN A 422 -17.69 20.20 21.28
CA GLN A 422 -16.51 20.08 20.41
C GLN A 422 -16.68 19.05 19.29
N LEU A 423 -17.64 18.13 19.43
CA LEU A 423 -17.94 17.10 18.44
C LEU A 423 -19.07 17.49 17.46
N GLY A 424 -19.64 18.69 17.57
CA GLY A 424 -20.79 19.13 16.77
C GLY A 424 -20.59 19.11 15.25
N ASN A 425 -19.34 19.16 14.78
CA ASN A 425 -19.01 19.15 13.36
C ASN A 425 -18.68 17.77 12.78
N VAL A 426 -18.74 16.71 13.57
CA VAL A 426 -18.36 15.33 13.14
C VAL A 426 -19.16 14.92 11.90
N ASP A 427 -20.47 15.14 11.89
CA ASP A 427 -21.33 14.80 10.75
C ASP A 427 -20.97 15.55 9.47
N ALA A 428 -20.61 16.81 9.57
CA ALA A 428 -20.18 17.61 8.43
C ALA A 428 -18.85 17.11 7.85
N ILE A 429 -17.91 16.68 8.72
CA ILE A 429 -16.63 16.11 8.29
C ILE A 429 -16.87 14.79 7.57
N PHE A 430 -17.73 13.92 8.12
CA PHE A 430 -18.08 12.64 7.47
C PHE A 430 -18.71 12.86 6.09
N ARG A 431 -19.68 13.77 5.97
CA ARG A 431 -20.27 14.14 4.67
C ARG A 431 -19.22 14.64 3.68
N ARG A 432 -18.33 15.52 4.12
CA ARG A 432 -17.24 16.05 3.27
C ARG A 432 -16.40 14.94 2.65
N VAL A 433 -16.11 13.86 3.38
CA VAL A 433 -15.27 12.76 2.91
C VAL A 433 -16.06 11.73 2.13
N LEU A 434 -17.22 11.30 2.64
CA LEU A 434 -17.97 10.17 2.09
C LEU A 434 -18.92 10.54 0.95
N ASP A 435 -19.43 11.79 0.91
CA ASP A 435 -20.38 12.25 -0.10
C ASP A 435 -19.70 13.04 -1.22
N SER A 436 -18.41 13.37 -1.08
CA SER A 436 -17.65 13.97 -2.18
C SER A 436 -17.59 12.98 -3.35
N LYS A 437 -18.38 13.25 -4.39
CA LYS A 437 -18.27 12.56 -5.69
C LYS A 437 -16.88 12.87 -6.24
N ARG A 438 -15.96 11.92 -6.16
CA ARG A 438 -14.69 11.93 -6.87
C ARG A 438 -14.78 11.14 -8.16
#